data_68c3110920e5db58a2fb7668a8c8acd1
#
_entry.id   68c3110920e5db58a2fb7668a8c8acd1
#
_cell.length_a   1.000
_cell.length_b   1.000
_cell.length_c   1.000
_cell.angle_alpha   90.00
_cell.angle_beta   90.00
_cell.angle_gamma   90.00
#
_symmetry.space_group_name_H-M   'P 1'
#
loop_
_entity.id
_entity.type
_entity.pdbx_description
1 polymer ?
#
loop_
_entity_poly.entity_id
_entity_poly.type
_entity_poly.pdbx_seq_one_letter_code
_entity_poly.pdbx_strand_id
1 'polypeptide(L)'
;MKFGDRIKEHRLQMKMTQADVSKKLFTTRQTISNWEKGKSYPDLNMLIKISDLYHVSIDSLLREDVKLKKSLERGKVASSYFGVLMLQYIIDFAFVFMVIIFLDYFSS
;
A
#
# COMPACT_ATOMS: atom_id res chain seq x y z
N MET A 1 14.63 3.41 -10.38
CA MET A 1 14.42 4.81 -9.96
C MET A 1 13.81 4.84 -8.57
N LYS A 2 14.36 5.62 -7.67
CA LYS A 2 13.86 5.73 -6.29
C LYS A 2 12.57 6.54 -6.25
N PHE A 3 11.79 6.35 -5.18
CA PHE A 3 10.53 7.07 -4.97
C PHE A 3 10.68 8.59 -5.08
N GLY A 4 11.68 9.17 -4.42
CA GLY A 4 11.93 10.62 -4.46
C GLY A 4 12.17 11.13 -5.88
N ASP A 5 12.92 10.39 -6.66
CA ASP A 5 13.20 10.75 -8.07
C ASP A 5 11.94 10.67 -8.92
N ARG A 6 11.07 9.67 -8.66
CA ARG A 6 9.81 9.50 -9.39
C ARG A 6 8.86 10.66 -9.15
N ILE A 7 8.65 11.03 -7.88
CA ILE A 7 7.74 12.14 -7.57
C ILE A 7 8.27 13.47 -8.07
N LYS A 8 9.59 13.67 -8.05
CA LYS A 8 10.22 14.85 -8.64
C LYS A 8 9.99 14.89 -10.16
N GLU A 9 10.17 13.77 -10.84
CA GLU A 9 9.95 13.66 -12.28
C GLU A 9 8.50 14.00 -12.64
N HIS A 10 7.53 13.44 -11.93
CA HIS A 10 6.11 13.74 -12.16
C HIS A 10 5.81 15.22 -11.92
N ARG A 11 6.39 15.80 -10.86
CA ARG A 11 6.23 17.23 -10.59
C ARG A 11 6.74 18.09 -11.74
N LEU A 12 7.93 17.79 -12.23
CA LEU A 12 8.54 18.52 -13.34
C LEU A 12 7.75 18.35 -14.66
N GLN A 13 7.24 17.15 -14.92
CA GLN A 13 6.40 16.90 -16.10
C GLN A 13 5.12 17.74 -16.06
N MET A 14 4.56 17.99 -14.88
CA MET A 14 3.38 18.83 -14.70
C MET A 14 3.73 20.32 -14.55
N LYS A 15 4.99 20.69 -14.72
CA LYS A 15 5.48 22.07 -14.65
C LYS A 15 5.14 22.74 -13.33
N MET A 16 5.19 21.99 -12.22
CA MET A 16 4.93 22.52 -10.88
C MET A 16 6.24 22.72 -10.11
N THR A 17 6.25 23.73 -9.24
CA THR A 17 7.32 23.91 -8.26
C THR A 17 7.03 23.07 -7.01
N GLN A 18 8.04 22.90 -6.16
CA GLN A 18 7.83 22.24 -4.85
C GLN A 18 6.80 22.99 -4.02
N ALA A 19 6.80 24.34 -4.10
CA ALA A 19 5.81 25.16 -3.40
C ALA A 19 4.39 24.90 -3.93
N ASP A 20 4.21 24.74 -5.24
CA ASP A 20 2.92 24.43 -5.83
C ASP A 20 2.38 23.08 -5.31
N VAL A 21 3.21 22.07 -5.28
CA VAL A 21 2.83 20.73 -4.77
C VAL A 21 2.51 20.80 -3.29
N SER A 22 3.29 21.53 -2.51
CA SER A 22 3.04 21.65 -1.07
C SER A 22 1.67 22.27 -0.77
N LYS A 23 1.24 23.24 -1.56
CA LYS A 23 -0.09 23.84 -1.43
C LYS A 23 -1.20 22.85 -1.77
N LYS A 24 -1.02 22.06 -2.84
CA LYS A 24 -2.00 21.06 -3.27
C LYS A 24 -2.15 19.91 -2.29
N LEU A 25 -1.06 19.54 -1.62
CA LEU A 25 -1.05 18.45 -0.66
C LEU A 25 -1.23 18.89 0.80
N PHE A 26 -1.43 20.19 1.03
CA PHE A 26 -1.59 20.78 2.37
C PHE A 26 -0.42 20.43 3.30
N THR A 27 0.79 20.55 2.79
CA THR A 27 2.02 20.33 3.54
C THR A 27 3.02 21.46 3.28
N THR A 28 4.23 21.34 3.81
CA THR A 28 5.27 22.37 3.63
C THR A 28 6.16 22.04 2.43
N ARG A 29 6.76 23.07 1.83
CA ARG A 29 7.76 22.89 0.78
C ARG A 29 8.94 22.05 1.27
N GLN A 30 9.35 22.24 2.52
CA GLN A 30 10.46 21.46 3.11
C GLN A 30 10.13 19.98 3.14
N THR A 31 8.90 19.60 3.45
CA THR A 31 8.44 18.21 3.43
C THR A 31 8.56 17.61 2.02
N ILE A 32 8.11 18.34 1.00
CA ILE A 32 8.24 17.91 -0.40
C ILE A 32 9.72 17.70 -0.76
N SER A 33 10.57 18.67 -0.41
CA SER A 33 12.00 18.56 -0.66
C SER A 33 12.62 17.33 0.00
N ASN A 34 12.25 17.04 1.24
CA ASN A 34 12.74 15.88 1.97
C ASN A 34 12.33 14.58 1.30
N TRP A 35 11.10 14.47 0.82
CA TRP A 35 10.63 13.30 0.07
C TRP A 35 11.41 13.10 -1.22
N GLU A 36 11.63 14.17 -1.97
CA GLU A 36 12.38 14.11 -3.25
C GLU A 36 13.84 13.73 -3.04
N LYS A 37 14.42 14.12 -1.90
CA LYS A 37 15.82 13.78 -1.56
C LYS A 37 15.96 12.43 -0.86
N GLY A 38 14.86 11.76 -0.54
CA GLY A 38 14.88 10.49 0.18
C GLY A 38 15.21 10.61 1.66
N LYS A 39 15.11 11.81 2.24
CA LYS A 39 15.35 12.04 3.67
C LYS A 39 14.18 11.59 4.54
N SER A 40 12.97 11.62 4.00
CA SER A 40 11.76 11.14 4.66
C SER A 40 10.80 10.60 3.60
N TYR A 41 9.77 9.89 4.05
CA TYR A 41 8.76 9.29 3.17
C TYR A 41 7.37 9.69 3.65
N PRO A 42 6.41 9.87 2.73
CA PRO A 42 5.03 10.14 3.11
C PRO A 42 4.37 8.90 3.72
N ASP A 43 3.37 9.12 4.57
CA ASP A 43 2.52 8.05 5.06
C ASP A 43 1.55 7.57 3.97
N LEU A 44 0.76 6.54 4.28
CA LEU A 44 -0.17 5.96 3.31
C LEU A 44 -1.21 6.98 2.82
N ASN A 45 -1.77 7.78 3.71
CA ASN A 45 -2.76 8.80 3.34
C ASN A 45 -2.17 9.83 2.36
N MET A 46 -0.94 10.24 2.62
CA MET A 46 -0.24 11.19 1.75
C MET A 46 0.14 10.54 0.41
N LEU A 47 0.51 9.25 0.41
CA LEU A 47 0.77 8.49 -0.82
C LEU A 47 -0.47 8.45 -1.73
N ILE A 48 -1.65 8.27 -1.14
CA ILE A 48 -2.91 8.30 -1.88
C ILE A 48 -3.10 9.67 -2.53
N LYS A 49 -2.86 10.74 -1.79
CA LYS A 49 -2.97 12.12 -2.32
C LYS A 49 -1.97 12.38 -3.45
N ILE A 50 -0.73 11.91 -3.31
CA ILE A 50 0.30 12.02 -4.34
C ILE A 50 -0.11 11.24 -5.59
N SER A 51 -0.58 10.03 -5.42
CA SER A 51 -1.10 9.19 -6.50
C SER A 51 -2.22 9.89 -7.25
N ASP A 52 -3.17 10.48 -6.53
CA ASP A 52 -4.28 11.22 -7.15
C ASP A 52 -3.78 12.48 -7.87
N LEU A 53 -2.87 13.22 -7.28
CA LEU A 53 -2.32 14.45 -7.86
C LEU A 53 -1.62 14.19 -9.20
N TYR A 54 -0.81 13.15 -9.26
CA TYR A 54 -0.01 12.83 -10.44
C TYR A 54 -0.70 11.85 -11.40
N HIS A 55 -1.90 11.37 -11.06
CA HIS A 55 -2.67 10.41 -11.88
C HIS A 55 -1.88 9.12 -12.15
N VAL A 56 -1.18 8.63 -11.14
CA VAL A 56 -0.40 7.39 -11.22
C VAL A 56 -0.78 6.48 -10.07
N SER A 57 -0.59 5.18 -10.24
CA SER A 57 -0.87 4.22 -9.17
C SER A 57 0.18 4.31 -8.05
N ILE A 58 -0.23 3.95 -6.83
CA ILE A 58 0.71 3.85 -5.71
C ILE A 58 1.78 2.81 -6.01
N ASP A 59 1.40 1.68 -6.63
CA ASP A 59 2.35 0.65 -7.03
C ASP A 59 3.42 1.20 -7.98
N SER A 60 3.02 2.01 -8.95
CA SER A 60 3.96 2.66 -9.86
C SER A 60 4.95 3.57 -9.13
N LEU A 61 4.46 4.31 -8.11
CA LEU A 61 5.33 5.19 -7.31
C LEU A 61 6.33 4.40 -6.46
N LEU A 62 5.94 3.23 -5.97
CA LEU A 62 6.75 2.40 -5.07
C LEU A 62 7.63 1.40 -5.81
N ARG A 63 7.45 1.23 -7.11
CA ARG A 63 8.20 0.24 -7.88
C ARG A 63 9.69 0.52 -7.80
N GLU A 64 10.47 -0.52 -7.51
CA GLU A 64 11.94 -0.46 -7.36
C GLU A 64 12.42 0.26 -6.09
N ASP A 65 11.53 0.74 -5.22
CA ASP A 65 11.93 1.26 -3.90
C ASP A 65 11.71 0.20 -2.83
N VAL A 66 12.68 -0.71 -2.73
CA VAL A 66 12.63 -1.86 -1.81
C VAL A 66 12.54 -1.40 -0.35
N LYS A 67 13.23 -0.31 0.00
CA LYS A 67 13.26 0.20 1.38
C LYS A 67 11.88 0.70 1.81
N LEU A 68 11.21 1.46 0.95
CA LEU A 68 9.87 1.96 1.22
C LEU A 68 8.84 0.83 1.26
N LYS A 69 8.92 -0.13 0.34
CA LYS A 69 8.07 -1.32 0.35
C LYS A 69 8.20 -2.10 1.64
N LYS A 70 9.41 -2.34 2.12
CA LYS A 70 9.63 -3.02 3.41
C LYS A 70 9.03 -2.25 4.58
N SER A 71 9.14 -0.93 4.59
CA SER A 71 8.55 -0.09 5.64
C SER A 71 7.03 -0.22 5.67
N LEU A 72 6.38 -0.22 4.52
CA LEU A 72 4.93 -0.39 4.39
C LEU A 72 4.49 -1.82 4.77
N GLU A 73 5.26 -2.84 4.39
CA GLU A 73 4.99 -4.23 4.75
C GLU A 73 5.08 -4.46 6.25
N ARG A 74 6.00 -3.81 6.95
CA ARG A 74 6.06 -3.86 8.42
C ARG A 74 4.82 -3.29 9.08
N GLY A 75 4.19 -2.30 8.46
CA GLY A 75 2.91 -1.75 8.90
C GLY A 75 1.72 -2.64 8.59
N LYS A 76 1.89 -3.62 7.71
CA LYS A 76 0.86 -4.57 7.32
C LYS A 76 0.97 -5.87 8.13
N VAL A 77 0.72 -5.80 9.41
CA VAL A 77 0.44 -7.00 10.22
C VAL A 77 -0.72 -7.79 9.59
N ALA A 78 -1.55 -7.12 8.80
CA ALA A 78 -2.67 -7.71 8.07
C ALA A 78 -2.30 -8.84 7.09
N SER A 79 -1.08 -8.86 6.52
CA SER A 79 -0.68 -9.94 5.61
C SER A 79 -0.47 -11.28 6.33
N SER A 80 -0.06 -11.28 7.60
CA SER A 80 0.03 -12.50 8.39
C SER A 80 -1.34 -12.97 8.87
N TYR A 81 -2.30 -12.07 9.04
CA TYR A 81 -3.70 -12.43 9.33
C TYR A 81 -4.40 -13.10 8.16
N PHE A 82 -4.03 -12.74 6.93
CA PHE A 82 -4.63 -13.35 5.75
C PHE A 82 -4.38 -14.86 5.72
N GLY A 83 -3.17 -15.33 6.02
CA GLY A 83 -2.85 -16.74 6.13
C GLY A 83 -3.64 -17.46 7.22
N VAL A 84 -3.78 -16.81 8.39
CA VAL A 84 -4.57 -17.35 9.52
C VAL A 84 -6.05 -17.42 9.15
N LEU A 85 -6.60 -16.39 8.50
CA LEU A 85 -8.00 -16.38 8.05
C LEU A 85 -8.27 -17.45 7.00
N MET A 86 -7.34 -17.71 6.09
CA MET A 86 -7.46 -18.79 5.11
C MET A 86 -7.42 -20.18 5.76
N LEU A 87 -6.57 -20.36 6.75
CA LEU A 87 -6.53 -21.61 7.54
C LEU A 87 -7.85 -21.81 8.29
N GLN A 88 -8.41 -20.78 8.89
CA GLN A 88 -9.69 -20.85 9.58
C GLN A 88 -10.81 -21.20 8.61
N TYR A 89 -10.81 -20.63 7.43
CA TYR A 89 -11.79 -20.95 6.38
C TYR A 89 -11.72 -22.42 5.95
N ILE A 90 -10.51 -22.95 5.78
CA ILE A 90 -10.29 -24.37 5.42
C ILE A 90 -10.79 -25.29 6.53
N ILE A 91 -10.52 -24.96 7.80
CA ILE A 91 -10.97 -25.74 8.96
C ILE A 91 -12.50 -25.73 9.03
N ASP A 92 -13.14 -24.60 8.86
CA ASP A 92 -14.60 -24.49 8.87
C ASP A 92 -15.23 -25.28 7.73
N PHE A 93 -14.64 -25.23 6.55
CA PHE A 93 -15.10 -26.00 5.38
C PHE A 93 -14.98 -27.51 5.63
N ALA A 94 -13.86 -27.96 6.20
CA ALA A 94 -13.63 -29.36 6.56
C ALA A 94 -14.63 -29.84 7.61
N PHE A 95 -14.95 -28.99 8.59
CA PHE A 95 -15.94 -29.30 9.62
C PHE A 95 -17.34 -29.45 9.03
N VAL A 96 -17.77 -28.55 8.17
CA VAL A 96 -19.07 -28.63 7.48
C VAL A 96 -19.15 -29.90 6.62
N PHE A 97 -18.09 -30.20 5.91
CA PHE A 97 -18.01 -31.41 5.07
C PHE A 97 -18.13 -32.67 5.92
N MET A 98 -17.46 -32.69 7.07
CA MET A 98 -17.51 -33.82 8.01
C MET A 98 -18.91 -34.01 8.63
N VAL A 99 -19.59 -32.88 8.94
CA VAL A 99 -20.99 -32.93 9.44
C VAL A 99 -21.93 -33.47 8.37
N ILE A 100 -21.77 -33.08 7.11
CA ILE A 100 -22.59 -33.58 6.00
C ILE A 100 -22.40 -35.10 5.84
N ILE A 101 -21.18 -35.58 5.86
CA ILE A 101 -20.89 -37.03 5.79
C ILE A 101 -21.50 -37.77 6.97
N PHE A 102 -21.40 -37.20 8.18
CA PHE A 102 -21.97 -37.81 9.38
C PHE A 102 -23.49 -37.90 9.29
N LEU A 103 -24.17 -36.84 8.85
CA LEU A 103 -25.61 -36.84 8.67
C LEU A 103 -26.04 -37.85 7.58
N ASP A 104 -25.30 -37.90 6.50
CA ASP A 104 -25.58 -38.85 5.40
C ASP A 104 -25.43 -40.32 5.88
N TYR A 105 -24.43 -40.59 6.69
CA TYR A 105 -24.24 -41.90 7.34
C TYR A 105 -25.39 -42.24 8.26
N PHE A 106 -25.93 -41.27 9.01
CA PHE A 106 -27.02 -41.49 9.96
C PHE A 106 -28.39 -41.60 9.28
N SER A 107 -28.58 -41.02 8.09
CA SER A 107 -29.84 -41.03 7.37
C SER A 107 -30.05 -42.30 6.50
N SER A 108 -29.00 -43.07 6.35
CA SER A 108 -29.08 -44.38 5.67
C SER A 108 -29.19 -45.49 6.72
#